data_47b5bf2a74d89edb118995edba391bf6
#
_entry.id   47b5bf2a74d89edb118995edba391bf6
#
_cell.length_a   1.000
_cell.length_b   1.000
_cell.length_c   1.000
_cell.angle_alpha   90.00
_cell.angle_beta   90.00
_cell.angle_gamma   90.00
#
_symmetry.space_group_name_H-M   'P 1'
#
loop_
_entity.id
_entity.type
_entity.pdbx_description
1 polymer ?
#
loop_
_entity_poly.entity_id
_entity_poly.type
_entity_poly.pdbx_seq_one_letter_code
_entity_poly.pdbx_strand_id
1 'polypeptide(L)'
;MLTRRSALLLAAAAPQLLGQKGEKSMGRPVVHFEIGCRDRAKTGDFYSKLFGWQITAAGPASNIQTGSPQGISGHITSLGHEPEHYTMFYVDVEDVQAALDKAVELGGKRLVGPIKIPAGTFAWFEDPDGNTIGLLKSA
;
A
#
# COMPACT_ATOMS: atom_id res chain seq x y z
N MET A 1 5.67 4.89 29.05
CA MET A 1 5.68 4.80 28.53
C MET A 1 5.50 4.44 27.71
N LEU A 2 5.57 4.25 27.59
CA LEU A 2 5.52 3.96 26.76
C LEU A 2 5.55 3.38 26.23
N THR A 3 5.63 3.22 26.35
CA THR A 3 5.83 2.70 25.80
C THR A 3 5.74 1.82 25.61
N ARG A 4 5.71 1.81 26.08
CA ARG A 4 5.83 1.02 25.85
C ARG A 4 5.37 0.22 25.37
N ARG A 5 5.21 0.43 25.65
CA ARG A 5 4.88 -0.21 25.14
C ARG A 5 4.68 -0.77 24.26
N SER A 6 4.89 -0.55 24.14
CA SER A 6 4.87 -0.95 23.23
C SER A 6 5.04 -1.73 22.68
N ALA A 7 5.29 -1.75 22.91
CA ALA A 7 5.64 -2.41 22.30
C ALA A 7 5.61 -3.38 22.11
N LEU A 8 5.54 -3.40 22.65
CA LEU A 8 5.56 -4.21 22.41
C LEU A 8 5.12 -4.90 21.91
N LEU A 9 5.06 -4.73 21.96
CA LEU A 9 4.80 -5.28 21.32
C LEU A 9 4.76 -5.90 20.66
N LEU A 10 5.24 -6.02 20.54
CA LEU A 10 5.41 -6.59 19.73
C LEU A 10 5.56 -7.52 19.61
N ALA A 11 5.68 -7.62 19.95
CA ALA A 11 5.97 -8.49 19.70
C ALA A 11 5.59 -9.41 19.52
N ALA A 12 5.41 -9.31 19.96
CA ALA A 12 5.12 -10.17 19.81
C ALA A 12 4.91 -10.74 18.97
N ALA A 13 4.89 -10.54 18.77
CA ALA A 13 4.72 -11.11 17.97
C ALA A 13 5.23 -11.81 17.36
N ALA A 14 5.71 -11.97 17.38
CA ALA A 14 6.30 -12.66 16.76
C ALA A 14 6.25 -13.84 16.73
N PRO A 15 6.17 -14.13 17.16
CA PRO A 15 6.22 -15.31 17.05
C PRO A 15 5.25 -16.04 16.64
N GLN A 16 4.90 -15.74 16.78
CA GLN A 16 4.21 -16.32 16.38
C GLN A 16 4.11 -16.67 15.42
N LEU A 17 4.52 -16.49 15.18
CA LEU A 17 4.47 -16.82 14.19
C LEU A 17 4.65 -17.91 13.74
N LEU A 18 4.88 -18.38 14.01
CA LEU A 18 5.11 -19.35 13.69
C LEU A 18 4.32 -20.27 13.32
N GLY A 19 4.13 -20.40 13.81
CA GLY A 19 3.46 -21.44 13.70
C GLY A 19 2.54 -21.43 12.75
N GLN A 20 2.27 -20.82 12.55
CA GLN A 20 1.44 -20.78 11.72
C GLN A 20 1.77 -21.16 10.52
N LYS A 21 2.63 -21.54 10.47
CA LYS A 21 3.02 -21.89 9.40
C LYS A 21 2.17 -22.50 8.55
N GLY A 22 2.26 -22.56 7.57
CA GLY A 22 1.58 -23.23 6.62
C GLY A 22 0.14 -22.98 6.54
N GLU A 23 -0.23 -22.07 7.22
CA GLU A 23 -1.55 -21.96 7.31
C GLU A 23 -2.14 -21.24 6.23
N LYS A 24 -3.13 -21.69 5.68
CA LYS A 24 -3.82 -21.03 4.71
C LYS A 24 -4.45 -19.83 5.17
N SER A 25 -4.64 -19.65 6.40
CA SER A 25 -5.31 -18.50 6.96
C SER A 25 -4.38 -17.34 7.24
N MET A 26 -3.16 -17.38 6.70
CA MET A 26 -2.25 -16.28 6.88
C MET A 26 -2.81 -15.02 6.27
N GLY A 27 -2.57 -13.91 6.92
CA GLY A 27 -3.00 -12.61 6.46
C GLY A 27 -2.32 -12.20 5.17
N ARG A 28 -2.98 -11.37 4.39
CA ARG A 28 -2.41 -10.89 3.14
C ARG A 28 -1.41 -9.77 3.41
N PRO A 29 -0.28 -9.76 2.73
CA PRO A 29 0.76 -8.78 3.04
C PRO A 29 0.51 -7.43 2.39
N VAL A 30 1.01 -6.38 3.04
CA VAL A 30 1.09 -5.05 2.46
C VAL A 30 2.37 -5.04 1.63
N VAL A 31 2.27 -4.72 0.34
CA VAL A 31 3.40 -4.86 -0.57
C VAL A 31 3.82 -3.59 -1.27
N HIS A 32 3.08 -2.50 -1.12
CA HIS A 32 3.35 -1.29 -1.90
C HIS A 32 2.70 -0.10 -1.23
N PHE A 33 3.30 1.09 -1.33
CA PHE A 33 2.66 2.30 -0.83
C PHE A 33 2.57 3.35 -1.93
N GLU A 34 1.66 4.29 -1.76
CA GLU A 34 1.46 5.34 -2.74
C GLU A 34 1.32 6.68 -2.02
N ILE A 35 1.95 7.69 -2.59
CA ILE A 35 1.85 9.06 -2.09
C ILE A 35 1.25 9.89 -3.21
N GLY A 36 0.12 10.54 -2.92
CA GLY A 36 -0.50 11.45 -3.86
C GLY A 36 -0.07 12.88 -3.57
N CYS A 37 0.13 13.68 -4.61
CA CYS A 37 0.58 15.05 -4.46
C CYS A 37 0.20 15.88 -5.67
N ARG A 38 0.42 17.18 -5.57
CA ARG A 38 0.16 18.09 -6.68
C ARG A 38 1.34 18.17 -7.63
N ASP A 39 2.56 18.22 -7.07
CA ASP A 39 3.78 18.39 -7.85
C ASP A 39 4.68 17.21 -7.55
N ARG A 40 4.68 16.27 -8.47
CA ARG A 40 5.39 15.00 -8.31
C ARG A 40 6.90 15.19 -8.22
N ALA A 41 7.45 16.11 -9.02
CA ALA A 41 8.88 16.36 -9.02
C ALA A 41 9.33 16.95 -7.69
N LYS A 42 8.56 17.91 -7.17
CA LYS A 42 8.89 18.57 -5.92
C LYS A 42 8.79 17.59 -4.75
N THR A 43 7.74 16.80 -4.71
CA THR A 43 7.54 15.82 -3.64
C THR A 43 8.62 14.74 -3.69
N GLY A 44 8.95 14.26 -4.90
CA GLY A 44 10.01 13.28 -5.06
C GLY A 44 11.36 13.81 -4.58
N ASP A 45 11.68 15.04 -4.92
CA ASP A 45 12.93 15.65 -4.49
C ASP A 45 13.01 15.74 -2.96
N PHE A 46 11.90 16.09 -2.34
CA PHE A 46 11.83 16.16 -0.88
C PHE A 46 12.19 14.81 -0.25
N TYR A 47 11.54 13.74 -0.69
CA TYR A 47 11.77 12.42 -0.08
C TYR A 47 13.13 11.85 -0.45
N SER A 48 13.61 12.13 -1.65
CA SER A 48 14.94 11.70 -2.04
C SER A 48 16.00 12.32 -1.13
N LYS A 49 15.88 13.61 -0.85
CA LYS A 49 16.84 14.30 0.02
C LYS A 49 16.71 13.89 1.47
N LEU A 50 15.48 13.67 1.92
CA LEU A 50 15.23 13.33 3.31
C LEU A 50 15.64 11.91 3.66
N PHE A 51 15.24 10.95 2.82
CA PHE A 51 15.42 9.54 3.13
C PHE A 51 16.42 8.83 2.24
N GLY A 52 16.96 9.49 1.24
CA GLY A 52 17.88 8.84 0.32
C GLY A 52 17.19 7.89 -0.65
N TRP A 53 15.87 8.03 -0.83
CA TRP A 53 15.14 7.21 -1.76
C TRP A 53 15.49 7.57 -3.19
N GLN A 54 15.55 6.55 -4.04
CA GLN A 54 15.80 6.76 -5.46
C GLN A 54 14.44 6.92 -6.15
N ILE A 55 14.24 8.06 -6.77
CA ILE A 55 12.96 8.42 -7.39
C ILE A 55 13.17 8.49 -8.89
N THR A 56 12.38 7.72 -9.64
CA THR A 56 12.53 7.65 -11.10
C THR A 56 11.19 7.87 -11.76
N ALA A 57 11.11 8.86 -12.64
CA ALA A 57 9.87 9.14 -13.38
C ALA A 57 9.51 7.95 -14.25
N ALA A 58 8.22 7.59 -14.25
CA ALA A 58 7.72 6.46 -15.01
C ALA A 58 6.30 6.80 -15.46
N GLY A 59 6.19 7.53 -16.58
CA GLY A 59 4.90 7.96 -17.08
C GLY A 59 4.20 8.90 -16.12
N PRO A 60 2.96 8.62 -15.73
CA PRO A 60 2.21 9.52 -14.84
C PRO A 60 2.61 9.38 -13.38
N ALA A 61 3.53 8.49 -13.07
CA ALA A 61 3.97 8.26 -11.70
C ALA A 61 5.48 8.38 -11.60
N SER A 62 5.99 8.41 -10.38
CA SER A 62 7.43 8.30 -10.12
C SER A 62 7.62 7.12 -9.18
N ASN A 63 8.44 6.19 -9.58
CA ASN A 63 8.72 5.01 -8.76
C ASN A 63 9.67 5.36 -7.64
N ILE A 64 9.45 4.79 -6.49
CA ILE A 64 10.29 4.96 -5.31
C ILE A 64 11.00 3.65 -5.04
N GLN A 65 12.32 3.66 -5.00
CA GLN A 65 13.12 2.53 -4.56
C GLN A 65 13.88 2.98 -3.33
N THR A 66 13.59 2.36 -2.21
CA THR A 66 14.24 2.75 -0.96
C THR A 66 15.70 2.28 -0.92
N GLY A 67 16.02 1.23 -1.67
CA GLY A 67 17.35 0.67 -1.64
C GLY A 67 17.62 -0.21 -0.45
N SER A 68 16.63 -0.35 0.43
CA SER A 68 16.76 -1.17 1.63
C SER A 68 16.23 -2.58 1.36
N PRO A 69 16.85 -3.61 1.93
CA PRO A 69 16.27 -4.95 1.86
C PRO A 69 15.08 -5.10 2.80
N GLN A 70 14.85 -4.11 3.65
CA GLN A 70 13.74 -4.14 4.59
C GLN A 70 12.64 -3.22 4.12
N GLY A 71 11.42 -3.56 4.48
CA GLY A 71 10.27 -2.72 4.16
C GLY A 71 9.82 -2.91 2.72
N ILE A 72 9.07 -1.93 2.24
CA ILE A 72 8.47 -1.99 0.91
C ILE A 72 8.84 -0.73 0.14
N SER A 73 8.63 -0.78 -1.14
CA SER A 73 8.79 0.38 -2.02
C SER A 73 7.42 0.85 -2.48
N GLY A 74 7.39 1.91 -3.25
CA GLY A 74 6.12 2.49 -3.65
C GLY A 74 6.27 3.43 -4.83
N HIS A 75 5.32 4.36 -4.94
CA HIS A 75 5.36 5.35 -6.01
C HIS A 75 4.65 6.63 -5.58
N ILE A 76 4.92 7.68 -6.34
CA ILE A 76 4.30 8.99 -6.15
C ILE A 76 3.49 9.30 -7.39
N THR A 77 2.28 9.83 -7.22
CA THR A 77 1.45 10.24 -8.35
C THR A 77 0.92 11.64 -8.17
N SER A 78 0.57 12.27 -9.29
CA SER A 78 -0.14 13.53 -9.28
C SER A 78 -1.27 13.38 -10.30
N LEU A 79 -2.35 12.73 -9.86
CA LEU A 79 -3.43 12.35 -10.75
C LEU A 79 -4.46 13.44 -10.99
N GLY A 80 -4.43 14.49 -10.18
CA GLY A 80 -5.34 15.60 -10.39
C GLY A 80 -6.74 15.42 -9.83
N HIS A 81 -6.96 14.35 -9.06
CA HIS A 81 -8.27 14.14 -8.43
C HIS A 81 -8.25 14.64 -6.98
N GLU A 82 -9.43 14.68 -6.38
CA GLU A 82 -9.56 15.12 -4.99
C GLU A 82 -9.67 13.91 -4.07
N PRO A 83 -8.98 13.91 -2.93
CA PRO A 83 -7.98 14.92 -2.55
C PRO A 83 -6.68 14.71 -3.31
N GLU A 84 -5.96 15.79 -3.56
CA GLU A 84 -4.71 15.70 -4.31
C GLU A 84 -3.58 15.10 -3.50
N HIS A 85 -3.65 15.27 -2.20
CA HIS A 85 -2.61 14.74 -1.32
C HIS A 85 -3.21 13.64 -0.45
N TYR A 86 -2.54 12.49 -0.44
CA TYR A 86 -2.97 11.33 0.33
C TYR A 86 -1.82 10.35 0.45
N THR A 87 -1.94 9.40 1.35
CA THR A 87 -1.04 8.25 1.38
C THR A 87 -1.92 7.01 1.53
N MET A 88 -1.51 5.94 0.91
CA MET A 88 -2.23 4.68 1.00
C MET A 88 -1.28 3.53 0.77
N PHE A 89 -1.71 2.33 1.09
CA PHE A 89 -0.93 1.13 0.84
C PHE A 89 -1.76 0.13 0.06
N TYR A 90 -1.06 -0.83 -0.52
CA TYR A 90 -1.69 -1.89 -1.30
C TYR A 90 -1.45 -3.24 -0.64
N VAL A 91 -2.49 -4.04 -0.60
CA VAL A 91 -2.45 -5.39 -0.06
C VAL A 91 -2.45 -6.37 -1.23
N ASP A 92 -1.52 -7.31 -1.20
CA ASP A 92 -1.43 -8.34 -2.23
C ASP A 92 -2.54 -9.36 -2.05
N VAL A 93 -3.28 -9.62 -3.11
CA VAL A 93 -4.35 -10.62 -3.08
C VAL A 93 -4.29 -11.46 -4.35
N GLU A 94 -4.84 -12.66 -4.30
CA GLU A 94 -4.82 -13.55 -5.45
C GLU A 94 -5.89 -13.20 -6.47
N ASP A 95 -6.99 -12.62 -6.02
CA ASP A 95 -8.12 -12.30 -6.88
C ASP A 95 -8.67 -10.95 -6.45
N VAL A 96 -8.34 -9.92 -7.23
CA VAL A 96 -8.73 -8.55 -6.88
C VAL A 96 -10.23 -8.37 -6.86
N GLN A 97 -10.94 -8.96 -7.83
CA GLN A 97 -12.39 -8.83 -7.87
C GLN A 97 -13.05 -9.49 -6.65
N ALA A 98 -12.60 -10.68 -6.30
CA ALA A 98 -13.15 -11.38 -5.15
C ALA A 98 -12.89 -10.63 -3.85
N ALA A 99 -11.68 -10.07 -3.72
CA ALA A 99 -11.34 -9.29 -2.53
C ALA A 99 -12.19 -8.02 -2.43
N LEU A 100 -12.41 -7.37 -3.58
CA LEU A 100 -13.21 -6.16 -3.63
C LEU A 100 -14.67 -6.46 -3.26
N ASP A 101 -15.21 -7.55 -3.79
CA ASP A 101 -16.58 -7.97 -3.46
C ASP A 101 -16.71 -8.25 -1.97
N LYS A 102 -15.70 -8.89 -1.40
CA LYS A 102 -15.68 -9.20 0.01
C LYS A 102 -15.61 -7.92 0.85
N ALA A 103 -14.83 -6.95 0.40
CA ALA A 103 -14.74 -5.67 1.10
C ALA A 103 -16.11 -5.00 1.18
N VAL A 104 -16.85 -5.03 0.08
CA VAL A 104 -18.20 -4.45 0.05
C VAL A 104 -19.14 -5.23 0.95
N GLU A 105 -19.05 -6.54 0.91
CA GLU A 105 -19.87 -7.40 1.76
C GLU A 105 -19.66 -7.09 3.24
N LEU A 106 -18.43 -6.75 3.61
CA LEU A 106 -18.07 -6.47 4.99
C LEU A 106 -18.27 -5.01 5.40
N GLY A 107 -18.90 -4.20 4.55
CA GLY A 107 -19.24 -2.84 4.91
C GLY A 107 -18.37 -1.76 4.29
N GLY A 108 -17.44 -2.16 3.44
CA GLY A 108 -16.63 -1.19 2.71
C GLY A 108 -17.31 -0.69 1.46
N LYS A 109 -16.58 0.09 0.67
CA LYS A 109 -17.14 0.70 -0.52
C LYS A 109 -16.12 0.63 -1.65
N ARG A 110 -16.54 0.16 -2.83
CA ARG A 110 -15.67 0.14 -3.98
C ARG A 110 -15.46 1.57 -4.49
N LEU A 111 -14.22 1.90 -4.81
CA LEU A 111 -13.90 3.22 -5.36
C LEU A 111 -13.44 3.12 -6.81
N VAL A 112 -12.47 2.25 -7.10
CA VAL A 112 -11.84 2.18 -8.40
C VAL A 112 -11.57 0.71 -8.75
N GLY A 113 -11.76 0.37 -10.01
CA GLY A 113 -11.32 -0.89 -10.55
C GLY A 113 -12.25 -2.06 -10.32
N PRO A 114 -11.77 -3.24 -10.64
CA PRO A 114 -10.41 -3.65 -11.00
C PRO A 114 -9.93 -3.06 -12.32
N ILE A 115 -8.66 -2.69 -12.37
CA ILE A 115 -8.05 -2.14 -13.57
C ILE A 115 -6.75 -2.91 -13.84
N LYS A 116 -6.56 -3.30 -15.10
CA LYS A 116 -5.33 -3.96 -15.51
C LYS A 116 -4.31 -2.94 -15.96
N ILE A 117 -3.09 -3.08 -15.47
CA ILE A 117 -1.95 -2.27 -15.87
C ILE A 117 -0.78 -3.22 -16.09
N PRO A 118 0.33 -2.76 -16.69
CA PRO A 118 1.47 -3.66 -16.91
C PRO A 118 1.97 -4.35 -15.64
N ALA A 119 1.88 -3.68 -14.51
CA ALA A 119 2.35 -4.25 -13.24
C ALA A 119 1.40 -5.29 -12.66
N GLY A 120 0.16 -5.36 -13.15
CA GLY A 120 -0.80 -6.33 -12.64
C GLY A 120 -2.22 -5.79 -12.66
N THR A 121 -3.01 -6.16 -11.69
CA THR A 121 -4.39 -5.70 -11.57
C THR A 121 -4.54 -5.03 -10.22
N PHE A 122 -5.21 -3.89 -10.19
CA PHE A 122 -5.41 -3.19 -8.92
C PHE A 122 -6.84 -2.69 -8.77
N ALA A 123 -7.21 -2.38 -7.55
CA ALA A 123 -8.47 -1.73 -7.23
C ALA A 123 -8.31 -0.94 -5.95
N TRP A 124 -9.20 -0.01 -5.73
CA TRP A 124 -9.25 0.79 -4.50
C TRP A 124 -10.62 0.62 -3.88
N PHE A 125 -10.64 0.58 -2.56
CA PHE A 125 -11.89 0.58 -1.79
C PHE A 125 -11.72 1.43 -0.55
N GLU A 126 -12.85 1.79 0.06
CA GLU A 126 -12.83 2.43 1.38
C GLU A 126 -13.24 1.39 2.42
N ASP A 127 -12.56 1.42 3.55
CA ASP A 127 -12.98 0.61 4.68
C ASP A 127 -14.21 1.26 5.33
N PRO A 128 -14.84 0.63 6.32
CA PRO A 128 -16.08 1.20 6.90
C PRO A 128 -15.92 2.60 7.48
N ASP A 129 -14.69 3.01 7.77
CA ASP A 129 -14.44 4.32 8.34
C ASP A 129 -13.97 5.34 7.29
N GLY A 130 -13.92 4.95 6.03
CA GLY A 130 -13.57 5.85 4.95
C GLY A 130 -12.11 5.90 4.55
N ASN A 131 -11.28 4.98 5.06
CA ASN A 131 -9.88 4.93 4.68
C ASN A 131 -9.74 4.26 3.32
N THR A 132 -8.95 4.87 2.43
CA THR A 132 -8.72 4.31 1.10
C THR A 132 -7.59 3.32 1.13
N ILE A 133 -7.84 2.12 0.65
CA ILE A 133 -6.89 1.02 0.64
C ILE A 133 -6.82 0.45 -0.77
N GLY A 134 -5.64 0.02 -1.20
CA GLY A 134 -5.45 -0.59 -2.50
C GLY A 134 -5.35 -2.10 -2.43
N LEU A 135 -5.83 -2.75 -3.47
CA LEU A 135 -5.65 -4.18 -3.69
C LEU A 135 -4.78 -4.34 -4.92
N LEU A 136 -3.89 -5.30 -4.89
CA LEU A 136 -2.97 -5.52 -6.00
C LEU A 136 -2.73 -7.00 -6.22
N LYS A 137 -2.78 -7.41 -7.48
CA LYS A 137 -2.28 -8.72 -7.88
C LYS A 137 -1.23 -8.46 -8.93
N SER A 138 0.00 -8.84 -8.66
CA SER A 138 1.11 -8.64 -9.59
C SER A 138 0.91 -9.47 -10.85
N ALA A 139 1.40 -8.94 -11.95
CA ALA A 139 1.30 -9.59 -13.25
C ALA A 139 2.06 -10.91 -13.26
#